data_e7d8fc9e7bf67832fd1502e914e669c1
#
_entry.id   e7d8fc9e7bf67832fd1502e914e669c1
#
_cell.length_a   1.000
_cell.length_b   1.000
_cell.length_c   1.000
_cell.angle_alpha   90.00
_cell.angle_beta   90.00
_cell.angle_gamma   90.00
#
_symmetry.space_group_name_H-M   'P 1'
#
loop_
_entity.id
_entity.type
_entity.pdbx_description
1 polymer ?
#
loop_
_entity_poly.entity_id
_entity_poly.type
_entity_poly.pdbx_seq_one_letter_code
_entity_poly.pdbx_strand_id
1 'polypeptide(L)'
;MMSSRTKSALLLFAHGSSDPGWAAPFVKLKAAIQARDKDRFVELAFLERMPPSFGEAVAILQQQGAVEITVAPIFLAIGGHMRKDLPALIEAAHQRTGIKFRVLPALGESGEMIESIAAWVVHASDRDG
;
A
#
# COMPACT_ATOMS: atom_id res chain seq x y z
N MET A 1 2.85 -26.63 -2.49
CA MET A 1 1.91 -25.85 -3.30
C MET A 1 1.58 -24.54 -2.57
N MET A 2 1.69 -23.43 -3.26
CA MET A 2 1.39 -22.13 -2.67
C MET A 2 -0.12 -21.96 -2.49
N SER A 3 -0.52 -21.39 -1.36
CA SER A 3 -1.91 -21.08 -1.12
C SER A 3 -2.34 -19.92 -2.04
N SER A 4 -3.65 -19.75 -2.25
CA SER A 4 -4.18 -18.62 -3.02
C SER A 4 -3.81 -17.29 -2.39
N ARG A 5 -3.61 -17.23 -1.06
CA ARG A 5 -3.23 -16.00 -0.37
C ARG A 5 -1.81 -15.56 -0.71
N THR A 6 -0.87 -16.49 -0.88
CA THR A 6 0.50 -16.13 -1.26
C THR A 6 0.58 -15.64 -2.70
N LYS A 7 -0.34 -16.08 -3.57
CA LYS A 7 -0.42 -15.61 -4.95
C LYS A 7 -1.07 -14.25 -5.07
N SER A 8 -1.84 -13.84 -4.08
CA SER A 8 -2.53 -12.55 -4.04
C SER A 8 -1.81 -11.65 -3.04
N ALA A 9 -0.89 -10.85 -3.53
CA ALA A 9 -0.03 -10.02 -2.70
C ALA A 9 -0.62 -8.63 -2.46
N LEU A 10 -0.07 -7.93 -1.47
CA LEU A 10 -0.47 -6.57 -1.13
C LEU A 10 0.71 -5.63 -1.37
N LEU A 11 0.43 -4.49 -1.95
CA LEU A 11 1.42 -3.43 -2.15
C LEU A 11 0.90 -2.16 -1.52
N LEU A 12 1.57 -1.71 -0.46
CA LEU A 12 1.23 -0.46 0.21
C LEU A 12 1.99 0.66 -0.48
N PHE A 13 1.27 1.63 -1.01
CA PHE A 13 1.87 2.68 -1.83
C PHE A 13 1.76 4.02 -1.11
N ALA A 14 2.90 4.67 -0.87
CA ALA A 14 2.99 5.93 -0.15
C ALA A 14 3.81 6.95 -0.93
N HIS A 15 3.76 8.22 -0.51
CA HIS A 15 4.45 9.29 -1.23
C HIS A 15 5.96 9.15 -1.26
N GLY A 16 6.55 8.85 -0.12
CA GLY A 16 7.99 8.91 0.03
C GLY A 16 8.46 10.28 0.53
N SER A 17 9.67 10.31 1.03
CA SER A 17 10.29 11.52 1.56
C SER A 17 11.80 11.37 1.53
N SER A 18 12.51 12.49 1.49
CA SER A 18 13.96 12.49 1.64
C SER A 18 14.40 12.27 3.08
N ASP A 19 13.47 12.36 4.03
CA ASP A 19 13.74 12.10 5.45
C ASP A 19 13.59 10.60 5.71
N PRO A 20 14.69 9.88 6.04
CA PRO A 20 14.60 8.43 6.25
C PRO A 20 13.67 8.02 7.38
N GLY A 21 13.50 8.87 8.39
CA GLY A 21 12.59 8.58 9.50
C GLY A 21 11.11 8.61 9.13
N TRP A 22 10.80 9.26 8.00
CA TRP A 22 9.41 9.41 7.56
C TRP A 22 8.74 8.07 7.26
N ALA A 23 9.52 7.06 6.88
CA ALA A 23 8.96 5.76 6.50
C ALA A 23 8.56 4.89 7.69
N ALA A 24 8.97 5.24 8.90
CA ALA A 24 8.76 4.38 10.08
C ALA A 24 7.28 3.97 10.29
N PRO A 25 6.29 4.87 10.20
CA PRO A 25 4.90 4.45 10.36
C PRO A 25 4.44 3.44 9.30
N PHE A 26 4.97 3.55 8.09
CA PHE A 26 4.61 2.64 7.00
C PHE A 26 5.21 1.26 7.21
N VAL A 27 6.42 1.19 7.75
CA VAL A 27 7.03 -0.08 8.14
C VAL A 27 6.21 -0.76 9.24
N LYS A 28 5.75 0.00 10.23
CA LYS A 28 4.88 -0.52 11.28
C LYS A 28 3.55 -1.03 10.72
N LEU A 29 2.98 -0.30 9.77
CA LEU A 29 1.74 -0.71 9.13
C LEU A 29 1.92 -2.02 8.38
N LYS A 30 3.01 -2.15 7.62
CA LYS A 30 3.33 -3.38 6.91
C LYS A 30 3.41 -4.55 7.89
N ALA A 31 4.14 -4.37 8.99
CA ALA A 31 4.28 -5.41 10.01
C ALA A 31 2.93 -5.80 10.63
N ALA A 32 2.07 -4.81 10.89
CA ALA A 32 0.74 -5.08 11.44
C ALA A 32 -0.14 -5.88 10.48
N ILE A 33 -0.05 -5.58 9.20
CA ILE A 33 -0.79 -6.33 8.17
C ILE A 33 -0.26 -7.75 8.09
N GLN A 34 1.07 -7.92 8.08
CA GLN A 34 1.69 -9.25 8.04
C GLN A 34 1.31 -10.10 9.25
N ALA A 35 1.15 -9.48 10.42
CA ALA A 35 0.73 -10.19 11.62
C ALA A 35 -0.71 -10.69 11.52
N ARG A 36 -1.55 -9.98 10.79
CA ARG A 36 -2.97 -10.35 10.60
C ARG A 36 -3.18 -11.34 9.47
N ASP A 37 -2.27 -11.39 8.51
CA ASP A 37 -2.40 -12.22 7.33
C ASP A 37 -1.02 -12.81 7.00
N LYS A 38 -0.63 -13.81 7.76
CA LYS A 38 0.74 -14.33 7.78
C LYS A 38 1.17 -14.97 6.48
N ASP A 39 0.23 -15.46 5.68
CA ASP A 39 0.55 -16.14 4.43
C ASP A 39 0.64 -15.19 3.25
N ARG A 40 0.33 -13.91 3.45
CA ARG A 40 0.30 -12.93 2.38
C ARG A 40 1.62 -12.21 2.27
N PHE A 41 2.12 -12.08 1.04
CA PHE A 41 3.28 -11.22 0.81
C PHE A 41 2.82 -9.77 0.78
N VAL A 42 3.53 -8.92 1.50
CA VAL A 42 3.23 -7.50 1.62
C VAL A 42 4.51 -6.72 1.34
N GLU A 43 4.41 -5.73 0.47
CA GLU A 43 5.55 -4.87 0.16
C GLU A 43 5.14 -3.41 0.26
N LEU A 44 6.12 -2.56 0.61
CA LEU A 44 5.95 -1.12 0.55
C LEU A 44 6.52 -0.63 -0.78
N ALA A 45 5.91 0.40 -1.33
CA ALA A 45 6.47 1.12 -2.46
C ALA A 45 6.26 2.61 -2.24
N PHE A 46 7.17 3.40 -2.75
CA PHE A 46 7.11 4.85 -2.62
C PHE A 46 7.08 5.49 -4.00
N LEU A 47 6.32 6.57 -4.11
CA LEU A 47 6.21 7.30 -5.36
C LEU A 47 7.55 7.89 -5.77
N GLU A 48 8.27 8.45 -4.80
CA GLU A 48 9.53 9.15 -5.05
C GLU A 48 10.39 9.20 -3.80
N ARG A 49 11.65 9.59 -3.98
CA ARG A 49 12.60 9.98 -2.94
C ARG A 49 13.13 8.87 -2.05
N MET A 50 12.56 7.68 -2.08
CA MET A 50 13.07 6.54 -1.31
C MET A 50 12.66 5.24 -1.96
N PRO A 51 13.51 4.20 -1.86
CA PRO A 51 13.18 2.88 -2.38
C PRO A 51 12.31 2.08 -1.40
N PRO A 52 11.62 1.05 -1.89
CA PRO A 52 11.54 0.67 -3.29
C PRO A 52 10.53 1.54 -4.06
N SER A 53 10.78 1.69 -5.36
CA SER A 53 9.80 2.29 -6.26
C SER A 53 8.64 1.31 -6.49
N PHE A 54 7.59 1.79 -7.14
CA PHE A 54 6.47 0.94 -7.50
C PHE A 54 6.93 -0.27 -8.33
N GLY A 55 7.73 -0.01 -9.37
CA GLY A 55 8.23 -1.10 -10.22
C GLY A 55 9.13 -2.08 -9.49
N GLU A 56 9.98 -1.58 -8.58
CA GLU A 56 10.84 -2.45 -7.78
C GLU A 56 10.04 -3.34 -6.85
N ALA A 57 9.03 -2.79 -6.20
CA ALA A 57 8.16 -3.57 -5.30
C ALA A 57 7.39 -4.63 -6.06
N VAL A 58 6.86 -4.29 -7.24
CA VAL A 58 6.19 -5.27 -8.10
C VAL A 58 7.13 -6.41 -8.48
N ALA A 59 8.38 -6.09 -8.83
CA ALA A 59 9.37 -7.11 -9.18
C ALA A 59 9.64 -8.06 -8.01
N ILE A 60 9.74 -7.52 -6.79
CA ILE A 60 9.93 -8.34 -5.59
C ILE A 60 8.75 -9.30 -5.41
N LEU A 61 7.53 -8.78 -5.52
CA LEU A 61 6.33 -9.60 -5.35
C LEU A 61 6.21 -10.65 -6.46
N GLN A 62 6.59 -10.30 -7.68
CA GLN A 62 6.61 -11.23 -8.80
C GLN A 62 7.54 -12.40 -8.53
N GLN A 63 8.74 -12.12 -8.02
CA GLN A 63 9.71 -13.15 -7.66
C GLN A 63 9.21 -14.07 -6.56
N GLN A 64 8.36 -13.55 -5.69
CA GLN A 64 7.73 -14.33 -4.62
C GLN A 64 6.56 -15.18 -5.11
N GLY A 65 6.18 -15.02 -6.37
CA GLY A 65 5.13 -15.84 -6.98
C GLY A 65 3.77 -15.16 -7.08
N ALA A 66 3.68 -13.86 -6.82
CA ALA A 66 2.41 -13.15 -6.92
C ALA A 66 1.89 -13.16 -8.36
N VAL A 67 0.61 -13.49 -8.51
CA VAL A 67 -0.10 -13.42 -9.80
C VAL A 67 -1.16 -12.32 -9.79
N GLU A 68 -1.47 -11.81 -8.61
CA GLU A 68 -2.42 -10.72 -8.40
C GLU A 68 -1.86 -9.82 -7.31
N ILE A 69 -1.95 -8.51 -7.50
CA ILE A 69 -1.50 -7.54 -6.51
C ILE A 69 -2.63 -6.56 -6.23
N THR A 70 -2.98 -6.41 -4.96
CA THR A 70 -3.88 -5.36 -4.50
C THR A 70 -3.03 -4.19 -4.04
N VAL A 71 -3.21 -3.04 -4.67
CA VAL A 71 -2.51 -1.80 -4.34
C VAL A 71 -3.36 -1.02 -3.35
N ALA A 72 -2.78 -0.71 -2.20
CA ALA A 72 -3.43 0.10 -1.18
C ALA A 72 -2.75 1.47 -1.14
N PRO A 73 -3.38 2.53 -1.69
CA PRO A 73 -2.82 3.87 -1.63
C PRO A 73 -2.95 4.41 -0.21
N ILE A 74 -1.82 4.59 0.46
CA ILE A 74 -1.80 5.06 1.85
C ILE A 74 -1.68 6.58 1.83
N PHE A 75 -2.73 7.21 1.29
CA PHE A 75 -2.89 8.66 1.22
C PHE A 75 -4.25 9.00 1.81
N LEU A 76 -4.32 10.08 2.57
CA LEU A 76 -5.63 10.53 3.03
C LEU A 76 -6.44 11.08 1.85
N ALA A 77 -5.79 11.81 0.99
CA ALA A 77 -6.41 12.33 -0.24
C ALA A 77 -5.47 12.09 -1.41
N ILE A 78 -6.05 11.88 -2.60
CA ILE A 78 -5.29 11.73 -3.85
C ILE A 78 -5.39 13.03 -4.62
N GLY A 79 -4.22 13.64 -4.92
CA GLY A 79 -4.16 14.82 -5.77
C GLY A 79 -4.28 14.47 -7.25
N GLY A 80 -4.43 15.51 -8.09
CA GLY A 80 -4.64 15.33 -9.52
C GLY A 80 -3.53 14.55 -10.22
N HIS A 81 -2.28 14.78 -9.84
CA HIS A 81 -1.16 14.05 -10.42
C HIS A 81 -1.27 12.55 -10.16
N MET A 82 -1.57 12.18 -8.93
CA MET A 82 -1.65 10.76 -8.55
C MET A 82 -2.83 10.07 -9.22
N ARG A 83 -3.94 10.78 -9.44
CA ARG A 83 -5.08 10.20 -10.14
C ARG A 83 -4.73 9.80 -11.57
N LYS A 84 -3.77 10.50 -12.18
CA LYS A 84 -3.25 10.17 -13.52
C LYS A 84 -2.12 9.16 -13.46
N ASP A 85 -1.19 9.36 -12.53
CA ASP A 85 0.07 8.61 -12.52
C ASP A 85 -0.12 7.18 -12.04
N LEU A 86 -0.99 6.94 -11.06
CA LEU A 86 -1.17 5.61 -10.51
C LEU A 86 -1.72 4.62 -11.54
N PRO A 87 -2.78 4.95 -12.31
CA PRO A 87 -3.22 4.04 -13.36
C PRO A 87 -2.16 3.75 -14.40
N ALA A 88 -1.33 4.74 -14.75
CA ALA A 88 -0.25 4.56 -15.71
C ALA A 88 0.83 3.62 -15.18
N LEU A 89 1.21 3.77 -13.90
CA LEU A 89 2.16 2.86 -13.25
C LEU A 89 1.65 1.43 -13.25
N ILE A 90 0.37 1.27 -12.94
CA ILE A 90 -0.26 -0.05 -12.88
C ILE A 90 -0.32 -0.68 -14.26
N GLU A 91 -0.73 0.08 -15.27
CA GLU A 91 -0.80 -0.44 -16.63
C GLU A 91 0.57 -0.87 -17.13
N ALA A 92 1.60 -0.06 -16.88
CA ALA A 92 2.97 -0.40 -17.25
C ALA A 92 3.44 -1.69 -16.57
N ALA A 93 3.12 -1.83 -15.28
CA ALA A 93 3.50 -3.03 -14.54
C ALA A 93 2.74 -4.26 -15.04
N HIS A 94 1.45 -4.10 -15.34
CA HIS A 94 0.65 -5.19 -15.90
C HIS A 94 1.22 -5.68 -17.23
N GLN A 95 1.55 -4.74 -18.12
CA GLN A 95 2.11 -5.08 -19.43
C GLN A 95 3.45 -5.81 -19.29
N ARG A 96 4.27 -5.41 -18.34
CA ARG A 96 5.59 -6.00 -18.13
C ARG A 96 5.53 -7.38 -17.50
N THR A 97 4.59 -7.62 -16.58
CA THR A 97 4.59 -8.81 -15.73
C THR A 97 3.45 -9.79 -15.99
N GLY A 98 2.35 -9.33 -16.58
CA GLY A 98 1.13 -10.13 -16.69
C GLY A 98 0.34 -10.25 -15.39
N ILE A 99 0.82 -9.64 -14.32
CA ILE A 99 0.14 -9.65 -13.01
C ILE A 99 -1.14 -8.84 -13.11
N LYS A 100 -2.21 -9.33 -12.50
CA LYS A 100 -3.46 -8.61 -12.38
C LYS A 100 -3.40 -7.67 -11.20
N PHE A 101 -3.88 -6.44 -11.38
CA PHE A 101 -3.86 -5.43 -10.33
C PHE A 101 -5.28 -5.03 -9.94
N ARG A 102 -5.46 -4.81 -8.66
CA ARG A 102 -6.67 -4.26 -8.08
C ARG A 102 -6.24 -3.09 -7.21
N VAL A 103 -6.98 -1.98 -7.25
CA VAL A 103 -6.63 -0.78 -6.49
C VAL A 103 -7.72 -0.48 -5.48
N LEU A 104 -7.35 -0.38 -4.22
CA LEU A 104 -8.27 0.05 -3.18
C LEU A 104 -8.42 1.57 -3.22
N PRO A 105 -9.53 2.10 -2.71
CA PRO A 105 -9.63 3.55 -2.59
C PRO A 105 -8.57 4.09 -1.63
N ALA A 106 -8.18 5.35 -1.82
CA ALA A 106 -7.34 6.03 -0.85
C ALA A 106 -8.07 6.10 0.50
N LEU A 107 -7.32 6.31 1.58
CA LEU A 107 -7.89 6.27 2.93
C LEU A 107 -9.06 7.24 3.09
N GLY A 108 -8.92 8.45 2.56
CA GLY A 108 -9.97 9.46 2.66
C GLY A 108 -11.19 9.20 1.78
N GLU A 109 -11.08 8.25 0.84
CA GLU A 109 -12.19 7.87 -0.03
C GLU A 109 -12.96 6.66 0.52
N SER A 110 -12.47 6.06 1.60
CA SER A 110 -13.10 4.92 2.25
C SER A 110 -13.94 5.40 3.43
N GLY A 111 -15.25 5.20 3.36
CA GLY A 111 -16.14 5.55 4.47
C GLY A 111 -15.77 4.81 5.75
N GLU A 112 -15.37 3.55 5.62
CA GLU A 112 -14.90 2.75 6.76
C GLU A 112 -13.69 3.37 7.43
N MET A 113 -12.72 3.85 6.64
CA MET A 113 -11.52 4.47 7.19
C MET A 113 -11.81 5.83 7.83
N ILE A 114 -12.65 6.63 7.20
CA ILE A 114 -13.05 7.93 7.77
C ILE A 114 -13.70 7.73 9.13
N GLU A 115 -14.59 6.75 9.25
CA GLU A 115 -15.23 6.44 10.53
C GLU A 115 -14.21 5.97 11.58
N SER A 116 -13.25 5.14 11.17
CA SER A 116 -12.21 4.67 12.08
C SER A 116 -11.33 5.81 12.57
N ILE A 117 -10.94 6.71 11.69
CA ILE A 117 -10.13 7.88 12.05
C ILE A 117 -10.92 8.80 12.99
N ALA A 118 -12.19 9.06 12.68
CA ALA A 118 -13.04 9.89 13.51
C ALA A 118 -13.19 9.32 14.92
N ALA A 119 -13.44 8.02 15.00
CA ALA A 119 -13.55 7.35 16.30
C ALA A 119 -12.26 7.44 17.10
N TRP A 120 -11.12 7.23 16.43
CA TRP A 120 -9.83 7.34 17.10
C TRP A 120 -9.58 8.76 17.62
N VAL A 121 -9.86 9.77 16.79
CA VAL A 121 -9.64 11.18 17.19
C VAL A 121 -10.47 11.52 18.43
N VAL A 122 -11.75 11.19 18.41
CA VAL A 122 -12.64 11.48 19.55
C VAL A 122 -12.17 10.74 20.80
N HIS A 123 -11.91 9.45 20.67
CA HIS A 123 -11.47 8.63 21.79
C HIS A 123 -10.14 9.12 22.38
N ALA A 124 -9.18 9.42 21.51
CA ALA A 124 -7.86 9.90 21.95
C ALA A 124 -7.94 11.27 22.61
N SER A 125 -8.87 12.14 22.15
CA SER A 125 -9.04 13.48 22.72
C SER A 125 -9.62 13.46 24.13
N ASP A 126 -10.28 12.38 24.51
CA ASP A 126 -10.88 12.24 25.84
C ASP A 126 -9.91 11.66 26.88
N ARG A 127 -8.72 11.29 26.46
CA ARG A 127 -7.71 10.77 27.38
C ARG A 127 -6.93 11.89 28.03
N ASP A 128 -6.59 11.70 29.29
CA ASP A 128 -5.72 12.61 29.99
C ASP A 128 -4.27 12.41 29.56
N GLY A 129 -3.71 13.48 29.07
CA GLY A 129 -2.30 13.58 28.77
C GLY A 129 -1.72 12.66 27.77
#